data_192e54e2ddf8d9ad8e724508f50c5798
#
_entry.id   192e54e2ddf8d9ad8e724508f50c5798
#
_cell.length_a   1.000
_cell.length_b   1.000
_cell.length_c   1.000
_cell.angle_alpha   90.00
_cell.angle_beta   90.00
_cell.angle_gamma   90.00
#
_symmetry.space_group_name_H-M   'P 1'
#
loop_
_entity.id
_entity.type
_entity.pdbx_description
1 polymer ?
#
loop_
_entity_poly.entity_id
_entity_poly.type
_entity_poly.pdbx_seq_one_letter_code
_entity_poly.pdbx_strand_id
1 'polypeptide(L)'
;MDYLYTDIYKKLEERIKGMSVGEKLPSERTMVQEYGVSRNVLREALVLLGDRGLIEIRPGKGSYVTDKKNVRLVQHFERVLEEDRDSQMQVLEVRELLELAMFEKAALNATDIDIEALESIYEQMEKNLGEKSGYGDLDLKLHMQIAKATHNDIFSILVQTLYECSGQRIMLMEDLFPESMKSIHRDHFGIIDAIKRRDVKAVRKIGKRHFDVDRYMLMSMNQMEEKAR
;
A
#
# COMPACT_ATOMS: atom_id res chain seq x y z
N MET A 1 37.17 -8.31 -0.71
CA MET A 1 36.24 -8.55 0.42
C MET A 1 34.75 -8.44 0.04
N ASP A 2 34.43 -7.90 -1.12
CA ASP A 2 33.04 -7.58 -1.53
C ASP A 2 32.14 -8.78 -1.91
N TYR A 3 32.68 -9.99 -1.97
CA TYR A 3 31.92 -11.15 -2.44
C TYR A 3 31.22 -11.96 -1.35
N LEU A 4 31.66 -11.86 -0.10
CA LEU A 4 31.21 -12.78 0.94
C LEU A 4 29.76 -12.48 1.40
N TYR A 5 29.40 -11.20 1.61
CA TYR A 5 28.03 -10.82 1.98
C TYR A 5 27.04 -11.02 0.81
N THR A 6 27.51 -10.86 -0.43
CA THR A 6 26.67 -11.11 -1.63
C THR A 6 26.29 -12.58 -1.77
N ASP A 7 27.21 -13.50 -1.43
CA ASP A 7 26.90 -14.93 -1.42
C ASP A 7 25.93 -15.30 -0.31
N ILE A 8 26.09 -14.70 0.88
CA ILE A 8 25.14 -14.90 1.98
C ILE A 8 23.77 -14.33 1.62
N TYR A 9 23.74 -13.12 1.02
CA TYR A 9 22.51 -12.52 0.50
C TYR A 9 21.75 -13.48 -0.42
N LYS A 10 22.43 -14.05 -1.44
CA LYS A 10 21.80 -15.00 -2.39
C LYS A 10 21.29 -16.26 -1.71
N LYS A 11 22.05 -16.83 -0.77
CA LYS A 11 21.60 -18.01 0.01
C LYS A 11 20.38 -17.71 0.87
N LEU A 12 20.34 -16.54 1.50
CA LEU A 12 19.20 -16.11 2.29
C LEU A 12 17.98 -15.79 1.42
N GLU A 13 18.18 -15.14 0.27
CA GLU A 13 17.13 -14.87 -0.71
C GLU A 13 16.48 -16.18 -1.21
N GLU A 14 17.30 -17.20 -1.51
CA GLU A 14 16.77 -18.50 -1.93
C GLU A 14 16.01 -19.21 -0.79
N ARG A 15 16.53 -19.11 0.43
CA ARG A 15 15.82 -19.65 1.62
C ARG A 15 14.45 -18.98 1.81
N ILE A 16 14.38 -17.65 1.68
CA ILE A 16 13.16 -16.86 1.85
C ILE A 16 12.09 -17.24 0.82
N LYS A 17 12.44 -17.61 -0.41
CA LYS A 17 11.49 -18.07 -1.42
C LYS A 17 10.67 -19.31 -0.98
N GLY A 18 11.25 -20.13 -0.10
CA GLY A 18 10.58 -21.31 0.45
C GLY A 18 9.81 -21.04 1.74
N MET A 19 9.78 -19.79 2.23
CA MET A 19 9.15 -19.42 3.49
C MET A 19 7.87 -18.60 3.25
N SER A 20 6.96 -18.63 4.22
CA SER A 20 5.72 -17.85 4.17
C SER A 20 5.94 -16.41 4.65
N VAL A 21 5.16 -15.45 4.12
CA VAL A 21 5.14 -14.08 4.63
C VAL A 21 4.74 -14.09 6.11
N GLY A 22 5.48 -13.34 6.93
CA GLY A 22 5.36 -13.32 8.39
C GLY A 22 6.16 -14.39 9.11
N GLU A 23 6.74 -15.35 8.40
CA GLU A 23 7.59 -16.38 9.00
C GLU A 23 8.91 -15.79 9.48
N LYS A 24 9.34 -16.24 10.67
CA LYS A 24 10.57 -15.74 11.30
C LYS A 24 11.81 -16.47 10.78
N LEU A 25 12.83 -15.72 10.39
CA LEU A 25 14.15 -16.29 10.10
C LEU A 25 14.81 -16.81 11.36
N PRO A 26 15.73 -17.80 11.25
CA PRO A 26 16.55 -18.23 12.37
C PRO A 26 17.32 -17.04 13.01
N SER A 27 17.73 -17.21 14.26
CA SER A 27 18.48 -16.16 14.95
C SER A 27 19.81 -15.84 14.23
N GLU A 28 20.28 -14.58 14.32
CA GLU A 28 21.59 -14.21 13.77
C GLU A 28 22.70 -15.17 14.26
N ARG A 29 22.64 -15.60 15.53
CA ARG A 29 23.60 -16.55 16.07
C ARG A 29 23.57 -17.90 15.36
N THR A 30 22.39 -18.40 15.08
CA THR A 30 22.18 -19.65 14.34
C THR A 30 22.69 -19.54 12.93
N MET A 31 22.33 -18.46 12.22
CA MET A 31 22.75 -18.23 10.84
C MET A 31 24.27 -18.01 10.70
N VAL A 32 24.91 -17.31 11.66
CA VAL A 32 26.38 -17.19 11.71
C VAL A 32 27.06 -18.55 11.76
N GLN A 33 26.53 -19.47 12.60
CA GLN A 33 27.06 -20.83 12.70
C GLN A 33 26.79 -21.64 11.44
N GLU A 34 25.59 -21.56 10.90
CA GLU A 34 25.13 -22.30 9.71
C GLU A 34 25.92 -21.92 8.47
N TYR A 35 26.14 -20.60 8.26
CA TYR A 35 26.83 -20.11 7.06
C TYR A 35 28.35 -19.94 7.25
N GLY A 36 28.87 -20.10 8.46
CA GLY A 36 30.30 -19.99 8.74
C GLY A 36 30.90 -18.60 8.50
N VAL A 37 30.11 -17.53 8.74
CA VAL A 37 30.51 -16.14 8.47
C VAL A 37 30.56 -15.31 9.74
N SER A 38 31.17 -14.12 9.68
CA SER A 38 31.15 -13.16 10.76
C SER A 38 29.76 -12.52 10.91
N ARG A 39 29.45 -12.03 12.13
CA ARG A 39 28.19 -11.30 12.39
C ARG A 39 28.02 -10.08 11.49
N ASN A 40 29.10 -9.39 11.15
CA ASN A 40 29.04 -8.19 10.29
C ASN A 40 28.62 -8.57 8.87
N VAL A 41 29.22 -9.61 8.29
CA VAL A 41 28.85 -10.12 6.96
C VAL A 41 27.39 -10.54 6.90
N LEU A 42 26.92 -11.25 7.94
CA LEU A 42 25.51 -11.65 8.01
C LEU A 42 24.58 -10.42 8.09
N ARG A 43 24.90 -9.43 8.93
CA ARG A 43 24.11 -8.22 9.08
C ARG A 43 24.05 -7.39 7.83
N GLU A 44 25.15 -7.26 7.09
CA GLU A 44 25.16 -6.60 5.79
C GLU A 44 24.19 -7.29 4.80
N ALA A 45 24.19 -8.62 4.75
CA ALA A 45 23.27 -9.37 3.93
C ALA A 45 21.79 -9.19 4.38
N LEU A 46 21.54 -9.19 5.70
CA LEU A 46 20.18 -8.95 6.23
C LEU A 46 19.69 -7.52 5.95
N VAL A 47 20.56 -6.51 6.07
CA VAL A 47 20.23 -5.11 5.72
C VAL A 47 19.84 -5.02 4.24
N LEU A 48 20.59 -5.64 3.34
CA LEU A 48 20.27 -5.68 1.91
C LEU A 48 18.92 -6.36 1.62
N LEU A 49 18.60 -7.45 2.34
CA LEU A 49 17.31 -8.12 2.21
C LEU A 49 16.17 -7.22 2.72
N GLY A 50 16.38 -6.52 3.83
CA GLY A 50 15.44 -5.53 4.36
C GLY A 50 15.21 -4.38 3.39
N ASP A 51 16.29 -3.82 2.86
CA ASP A 51 16.26 -2.75 1.85
C ASP A 51 15.50 -3.14 0.57
N ARG A 52 15.50 -4.44 0.23
CA ARG A 52 14.73 -4.97 -0.90
C ARG A 52 13.31 -5.39 -0.53
N GLY A 53 12.92 -5.20 0.74
CA GLY A 53 11.59 -5.56 1.22
C GLY A 53 11.31 -7.07 1.24
N LEU A 54 12.36 -7.90 1.31
CA LEU A 54 12.23 -9.35 1.44
C LEU A 54 12.09 -9.78 2.89
N ILE A 55 12.62 -8.98 3.82
CA ILE A 55 12.47 -9.19 5.27
C ILE A 55 12.20 -7.86 5.97
N GLU A 56 11.55 -7.94 7.11
CA GLU A 56 11.40 -6.86 8.08
C GLU A 56 12.26 -7.18 9.32
N ILE A 57 13.22 -6.30 9.64
CA ILE A 57 14.06 -6.44 10.83
C ILE A 57 13.37 -5.74 12.00
N ARG A 58 12.91 -6.50 12.99
CA ARG A 58 12.25 -5.98 14.20
C ARG A 58 13.27 -5.97 15.36
N PRO A 59 13.67 -4.78 15.89
CA PRO A 59 14.64 -4.69 16.97
C PRO A 59 14.27 -5.58 18.17
N GLY A 60 15.21 -6.42 18.60
CA GLY A 60 15.02 -7.36 19.72
C GLY A 60 14.10 -8.56 19.43
N LYS A 61 13.39 -8.58 18.31
CA LYS A 61 12.46 -9.66 17.95
C LYS A 61 12.97 -10.57 16.82
N GLY A 62 13.88 -10.05 15.98
CA GLY A 62 14.50 -10.80 14.86
C GLY A 62 14.00 -10.33 13.49
N SER A 63 14.29 -11.13 12.46
CA SER A 63 13.92 -10.84 11.07
C SER A 63 12.78 -11.72 10.62
N TYR A 64 11.83 -11.15 9.89
CA TYR A 64 10.59 -11.81 9.42
C TYR A 64 10.47 -11.65 7.92
N VAL A 65 10.01 -12.69 7.22
CA VAL A 65 9.75 -12.63 5.78
C VAL A 65 8.63 -11.64 5.49
N THR A 66 8.81 -10.78 4.49
CA THR A 66 7.79 -9.84 4.00
C THR A 66 7.84 -9.78 2.47
N ASP A 67 6.77 -9.31 1.86
CA ASP A 67 6.67 -9.07 0.42
C ASP A 67 6.57 -7.57 0.07
N LYS A 68 6.99 -6.71 0.99
CA LYS A 68 6.99 -5.25 0.79
C LYS A 68 7.98 -4.83 -0.31
N LYS A 69 7.58 -5.02 -1.56
CA LYS A 69 8.42 -4.75 -2.75
C LYS A 69 8.73 -3.26 -2.98
N ASN A 70 8.07 -2.38 -2.23
CA ASN A 70 8.11 -0.92 -2.43
C ASN A 70 8.85 -0.14 -1.33
N VAL A 71 9.48 -0.80 -0.34
CA VAL A 71 10.11 -0.14 0.83
C VAL A 71 11.04 1.02 0.44
N ARG A 72 11.95 0.79 -0.52
CA ARG A 72 12.86 1.85 -0.99
C ARG A 72 12.14 2.97 -1.72
N LEU A 73 11.10 2.63 -2.46
CA LEU A 73 10.31 3.60 -3.20
C LEU A 73 9.55 4.50 -2.22
N VAL A 74 8.91 3.92 -1.21
CA VAL A 74 8.25 4.66 -0.11
C VAL A 74 9.23 5.59 0.58
N GLN A 75 10.37 5.08 1.06
CA GLN A 75 11.39 5.90 1.74
C GLN A 75 11.91 7.05 0.87
N HIS A 76 12.01 6.84 -0.43
CA HIS A 76 12.43 7.91 -1.35
C HIS A 76 11.35 8.97 -1.50
N PHE A 77 10.10 8.56 -1.66
CA PHE A 77 8.96 9.48 -1.74
C PHE A 77 8.76 10.25 -0.43
N GLU A 78 8.79 9.57 0.73
CA GLU A 78 8.68 10.22 2.05
C GLU A 78 9.70 11.36 2.20
N ARG A 79 10.96 11.11 1.83
CA ARG A 79 12.01 12.14 1.88
C ARG A 79 11.70 13.35 0.99
N VAL A 80 11.18 13.12 -0.22
CA VAL A 80 10.77 14.22 -1.12
C VAL A 80 9.58 14.99 -0.55
N LEU A 81 8.64 14.27 0.09
CA LEU A 81 7.41 14.84 0.63
C LEU A 81 7.60 15.61 1.94
N GLU A 82 8.66 15.29 2.72
CA GLU A 82 9.01 16.03 3.96
C GLU A 82 9.44 17.48 3.68
N GLU A 83 9.93 17.76 2.47
CA GLU A 83 10.47 19.07 2.09
C GLU A 83 9.38 20.08 1.65
N ASP A 84 8.16 19.63 1.33
CA ASP A 84 7.10 20.49 0.77
C ASP A 84 5.74 20.28 1.48
N ARG A 85 5.12 21.39 1.89
CA ARG A 85 3.79 21.41 2.53
C ARG A 85 2.65 21.00 1.59
N ASP A 86 2.82 21.30 0.30
CA ASP A 86 1.82 20.97 -0.73
C ASP A 86 1.98 19.55 -1.25
N SER A 87 2.95 18.81 -0.72
CA SER A 87 3.28 17.45 -1.17
C SER A 87 2.08 16.50 -1.17
N GLN A 88 1.17 16.62 -0.20
CA GLN A 88 -0.02 15.76 -0.14
C GLN A 88 -1.02 16.04 -1.26
N MET A 89 -1.15 17.29 -1.72
CA MET A 89 -1.95 17.62 -2.90
C MET A 89 -1.32 17.07 -4.17
N GLN A 90 0.01 17.12 -4.27
CA GLN A 90 0.76 16.54 -5.40
C GLN A 90 0.61 15.01 -5.43
N VAL A 91 0.67 14.35 -4.26
CA VAL A 91 0.39 12.89 -4.16
C VAL A 91 -1.04 12.58 -4.59
N LEU A 92 -2.03 13.36 -4.15
CA LEU A 92 -3.43 13.15 -4.52
C LEU A 92 -3.64 13.33 -6.03
N GLU A 93 -3.00 14.32 -6.66
CA GLU A 93 -3.05 14.52 -8.12
C GLU A 93 -2.50 13.32 -8.88
N VAL A 94 -1.35 12.79 -8.46
CA VAL A 94 -0.75 11.59 -9.08
C VAL A 94 -1.61 10.36 -8.83
N ARG A 95 -2.16 10.19 -7.62
CA ARG A 95 -3.10 9.12 -7.31
C ARG A 95 -4.33 9.15 -8.21
N GLU A 96 -4.96 10.31 -8.37
CA GLU A 96 -6.12 10.45 -9.25
C GLU A 96 -5.82 9.95 -10.67
N LEU A 97 -4.73 10.42 -11.28
CA LEU A 97 -4.35 10.01 -12.63
C LEU A 97 -4.08 8.51 -12.74
N LEU A 98 -3.34 7.96 -11.80
CA LEU A 98 -2.97 6.55 -11.77
C LEU A 98 -4.19 5.65 -11.51
N GLU A 99 -4.99 5.99 -10.51
CA GLU A 99 -6.09 5.14 -10.07
C GLU A 99 -7.29 5.21 -11.02
N LEU A 100 -7.54 6.33 -11.67
CA LEU A 100 -8.53 6.38 -12.77
C LEU A 100 -8.15 5.44 -13.92
N ALA A 101 -6.87 5.42 -14.32
CA ALA A 101 -6.40 4.48 -15.34
C ALA A 101 -6.47 3.02 -14.84
N MET A 102 -6.19 2.78 -13.57
CA MET A 102 -6.32 1.49 -12.90
C MET A 102 -7.77 1.00 -12.89
N PHE A 103 -8.73 1.83 -12.51
CA PHE A 103 -10.16 1.49 -12.51
C PHE A 103 -10.65 1.10 -13.91
N GLU A 104 -10.26 1.86 -14.94
CA GLU A 104 -10.58 1.56 -16.32
C GLU A 104 -10.00 0.21 -16.77
N LYS A 105 -8.75 -0.06 -16.40
CA LYS A 105 -8.07 -1.34 -16.70
C LYS A 105 -8.71 -2.51 -15.96
N ALA A 106 -9.07 -2.35 -14.70
CA ALA A 106 -9.79 -3.35 -13.93
C ALA A 106 -11.16 -3.67 -14.57
N ALA A 107 -11.90 -2.65 -15.03
CA ALA A 107 -13.15 -2.87 -15.73
C ALA A 107 -12.99 -3.71 -17.01
N LEU A 108 -11.84 -3.65 -17.68
CA LEU A 108 -11.56 -4.44 -18.89
C LEU A 108 -11.06 -5.86 -18.58
N ASN A 109 -10.30 -6.02 -17.51
CA ASN A 109 -9.48 -7.22 -17.28
C ASN A 109 -9.93 -8.09 -16.11
N ALA A 110 -10.69 -7.56 -15.13
CA ALA A 110 -11.06 -8.29 -13.93
C ALA A 110 -11.72 -9.64 -14.24
N THR A 111 -11.34 -10.70 -13.57
CA THR A 111 -11.99 -12.01 -13.61
C THR A 111 -13.17 -12.08 -12.64
N ASP A 112 -13.98 -13.12 -12.70
CA ASP A 112 -15.05 -13.34 -11.72
C ASP A 112 -14.50 -13.51 -10.30
N ILE A 113 -13.32 -14.12 -10.15
CA ILE A 113 -12.62 -14.25 -8.86
C ILE A 113 -12.23 -12.87 -8.32
N ASP A 114 -11.77 -11.97 -9.18
CA ASP A 114 -11.44 -10.59 -8.77
C ASP A 114 -12.69 -9.84 -8.30
N ILE A 115 -13.81 -10.03 -9.00
CA ILE A 115 -15.10 -9.41 -8.64
C ILE A 115 -15.58 -9.91 -7.27
N GLU A 116 -15.58 -11.22 -7.04
CA GLU A 116 -15.94 -11.81 -5.74
C GLU A 116 -15.06 -11.28 -4.60
N ALA A 117 -13.76 -11.14 -4.85
CA ALA A 117 -12.84 -10.57 -3.87
C ALA A 117 -13.14 -9.09 -3.57
N LEU A 118 -13.47 -8.29 -4.58
CA LEU A 118 -13.87 -6.88 -4.40
C LEU A 118 -15.17 -6.77 -3.60
N GLU A 119 -16.18 -7.56 -3.93
CA GLU A 119 -17.47 -7.58 -3.24
C GLU A 119 -17.28 -7.99 -1.77
N SER A 120 -16.45 -8.99 -1.48
CA SER A 120 -16.13 -9.44 -0.12
C SER A 120 -15.44 -8.36 0.72
N ILE A 121 -14.53 -7.57 0.12
CA ILE A 121 -13.89 -6.44 0.82
C ILE A 121 -14.93 -5.35 1.10
N TYR A 122 -15.78 -5.03 0.13
CA TYR A 122 -16.82 -4.03 0.30
C TYR A 122 -17.82 -4.38 1.42
N GLU A 123 -18.24 -5.65 1.52
CA GLU A 123 -19.07 -6.13 2.63
C GLU A 123 -18.41 -5.91 4.00
N GLN A 124 -17.09 -6.05 4.09
CA GLN A 124 -16.34 -5.75 5.32
C GLN A 124 -16.33 -4.23 5.58
N MET A 125 -16.15 -3.40 4.54
CA MET A 125 -16.22 -1.94 4.67
C MET A 125 -17.59 -1.47 5.17
N GLU A 126 -18.68 -2.05 4.65
CA GLU A 126 -20.06 -1.74 5.06
C GLU A 126 -20.30 -2.01 6.55
N LYS A 127 -19.76 -3.12 7.08
CA LYS A 127 -19.84 -3.48 8.50
C LYS A 127 -19.02 -2.55 9.41
N ASN A 128 -17.97 -1.94 8.87
CA ASN A 128 -17.07 -1.04 9.61
C ASN A 128 -17.38 0.45 9.36
N LEU A 129 -18.39 0.77 8.57
CA LEU A 129 -18.75 2.16 8.29
C LEU A 129 -19.27 2.84 9.55
N GLY A 130 -18.54 3.88 10.02
CA GLY A 130 -18.85 4.59 11.28
C GLY A 130 -18.18 4.02 12.53
N GLU A 131 -17.43 2.93 12.43
CA GLU A 131 -16.53 2.45 13.48
C GLU A 131 -15.27 3.32 13.53
N LYS A 132 -14.77 3.63 14.73
CA LYS A 132 -13.62 4.53 14.92
C LYS A 132 -12.26 4.02 14.45
N SER A 133 -12.18 2.83 13.85
CA SER A 133 -10.92 2.30 13.34
C SER A 133 -11.15 1.19 12.33
N GLY A 134 -10.31 1.14 11.31
CA GLY A 134 -10.23 0.01 10.37
C GLY A 134 -10.84 0.26 8.99
N TYR A 135 -11.57 1.36 8.76
CA TYR A 135 -12.07 1.68 7.43
C TYR A 135 -10.93 2.00 6.46
N GLY A 136 -9.91 2.79 6.86
CA GLY A 136 -8.76 3.12 6.02
C GLY A 136 -7.93 1.91 5.61
N ASP A 137 -7.79 0.91 6.48
CA ASP A 137 -7.14 -0.36 6.12
C ASP A 137 -7.94 -1.14 5.07
N LEU A 138 -9.27 -1.08 5.15
CA LEU A 138 -10.17 -1.72 4.17
C LEU A 138 -10.21 -0.93 2.86
N ASP A 139 -10.14 0.40 2.93
CA ASP A 139 -10.01 1.29 1.79
C ASP A 139 -8.75 0.95 0.98
N LEU A 140 -7.59 0.91 1.64
CA LEU A 140 -6.35 0.45 1.00
C LEU A 140 -6.49 -0.95 0.40
N LYS A 141 -7.09 -1.90 1.13
CA LYS A 141 -7.30 -3.26 0.62
C LYS A 141 -8.15 -3.27 -0.64
N LEU A 142 -9.21 -2.44 -0.70
CA LEU A 142 -10.06 -2.33 -1.87
C LEU A 142 -9.29 -1.81 -3.08
N HIS A 143 -8.57 -0.70 -2.93
CA HIS A 143 -7.76 -0.12 -4.00
C HIS A 143 -6.66 -1.09 -4.47
N MET A 144 -6.02 -1.81 -3.54
CA MET A 144 -5.05 -2.86 -3.87
C MET A 144 -5.68 -4.04 -4.62
N GLN A 145 -6.92 -4.44 -4.28
CA GLN A 145 -7.62 -5.50 -5.01
C GLN A 145 -8.03 -5.04 -6.42
N ILE A 146 -8.44 -3.78 -6.58
CA ILE A 146 -8.69 -3.21 -7.92
C ILE A 146 -7.39 -3.18 -8.74
N ALA A 147 -6.25 -2.81 -8.12
CA ALA A 147 -4.95 -2.85 -8.78
C ALA A 147 -4.59 -4.26 -9.26
N LYS A 148 -4.81 -5.29 -8.44
CA LYS A 148 -4.62 -6.71 -8.82
C LYS A 148 -5.52 -7.12 -9.98
N ALA A 149 -6.79 -6.68 -9.98
CA ALA A 149 -7.75 -6.96 -11.04
C ALA A 149 -7.39 -6.35 -12.40
N THR A 150 -6.39 -5.46 -12.45
CA THR A 150 -5.79 -5.00 -13.72
C THR A 150 -4.90 -6.06 -14.37
N HIS A 151 -4.45 -7.07 -13.60
CA HIS A 151 -3.42 -8.06 -13.97
C HIS A 151 -2.09 -7.42 -14.40
N ASN A 152 -1.76 -6.27 -13.77
CA ASN A 152 -0.48 -5.57 -13.93
C ASN A 152 0.07 -5.20 -12.54
N ASP A 153 1.08 -5.95 -12.09
CA ASP A 153 1.68 -5.81 -10.75
C ASP A 153 2.25 -4.42 -10.47
N ILE A 154 2.59 -3.65 -11.50
CA ILE A 154 3.14 -2.30 -11.34
C ILE A 154 2.09 -1.35 -10.74
N PHE A 155 0.79 -1.49 -11.10
CA PHE A 155 -0.27 -0.72 -10.45
C PHE A 155 -0.30 -0.99 -8.94
N SER A 156 -0.22 -2.25 -8.52
CA SER A 156 -0.21 -2.61 -7.09
C SER A 156 0.96 -1.96 -6.34
N ILE A 157 2.17 -2.00 -6.91
CA ILE A 157 3.36 -1.39 -6.30
C ILE A 157 3.20 0.12 -6.16
N LEU A 158 2.74 0.81 -7.21
CA LEU A 158 2.60 2.26 -7.22
C LEU A 158 1.48 2.73 -6.29
N VAL A 159 0.30 2.10 -6.34
CA VAL A 159 -0.83 2.43 -5.48
C VAL A 159 -0.45 2.23 -4.02
N GLN A 160 0.12 1.09 -3.65
CA GLN A 160 0.58 0.83 -2.29
C GLN A 160 1.57 1.91 -1.82
N THR A 161 2.55 2.27 -2.66
CA THR A 161 3.56 3.29 -2.33
C THR A 161 2.91 4.64 -2.02
N LEU A 162 1.99 5.10 -2.87
CA LEU A 162 1.32 6.39 -2.69
C LEU A 162 0.38 6.40 -1.48
N TYR A 163 -0.28 5.28 -1.18
CA TYR A 163 -1.09 5.14 0.03
C TYR A 163 -0.25 5.16 1.30
N GLU A 164 0.89 4.44 1.34
CA GLU A 164 1.79 4.45 2.50
C GLU A 164 2.31 5.87 2.79
N CYS A 165 2.59 6.66 1.74
CA CYS A 165 2.95 8.08 1.87
C CYS A 165 1.82 8.98 2.37
N SER A 166 0.56 8.56 2.25
CA SER A 166 -0.63 9.33 2.65
C SER A 166 -1.26 8.86 3.97
N GLY A 167 -0.82 7.72 4.51
CA GLY A 167 -1.55 6.91 5.50
C GLY A 167 -2.04 7.61 6.76
N GLN A 168 -1.24 8.50 7.39
CA GLN A 168 -1.67 9.21 8.60
C GLN A 168 -2.82 10.20 8.33
N ARG A 169 -2.85 10.83 7.17
CA ARG A 169 -3.89 11.81 6.82
C ARG A 169 -5.20 11.13 6.47
N ILE A 170 -5.19 9.96 5.85
CA ILE A 170 -6.41 9.20 5.54
C ILE A 170 -7.16 8.86 6.85
N MET A 171 -6.46 8.40 7.88
CA MET A 171 -7.06 8.12 9.20
C MET A 171 -7.69 9.36 9.84
N LEU A 172 -7.07 10.54 9.71
CA LEU A 172 -7.62 11.79 10.24
C LEU A 172 -8.86 12.24 9.48
N MET A 173 -8.95 11.97 8.18
CA MET A 173 -10.13 12.31 7.37
C MET A 173 -11.38 11.55 7.82
N GLU A 174 -11.26 10.29 8.26
CA GLU A 174 -12.38 9.50 8.77
C GLU A 174 -13.05 10.18 9.95
N ASP A 175 -12.28 10.68 10.89
CA ASP A 175 -12.80 11.34 12.10
C ASP A 175 -13.36 12.73 11.81
N LEU A 176 -12.75 13.49 10.91
CA LEU A 176 -13.07 14.89 10.64
C LEU A 176 -14.25 15.07 9.68
N PHE A 177 -14.45 14.12 8.74
CA PHE A 177 -15.40 14.26 7.63
C PHE A 177 -16.33 13.05 7.46
N PRO A 178 -17.13 12.65 8.48
CA PRO A 178 -17.94 11.42 8.43
C PRO A 178 -18.97 11.40 7.28
N GLU A 179 -19.52 12.56 6.89
CA GLU A 179 -20.47 12.63 5.76
C GLU A 179 -19.76 12.45 4.40
N SER A 180 -18.54 12.97 4.26
CA SER A 180 -17.71 12.74 3.07
C SER A 180 -17.33 11.26 2.94
N MET A 181 -17.02 10.60 4.07
CA MET A 181 -16.75 9.16 4.10
C MET A 181 -17.94 8.32 3.62
N LYS A 182 -19.18 8.69 3.96
CA LYS A 182 -20.38 8.04 3.41
C LYS A 182 -20.50 8.22 1.89
N SER A 183 -20.04 9.36 1.36
CA SER A 183 -20.01 9.59 -0.09
C SER A 183 -18.95 8.71 -0.77
N ILE A 184 -17.75 8.66 -0.21
CA ILE A 184 -16.66 7.80 -0.65
C ILE A 184 -17.09 6.33 -0.65
N HIS A 185 -17.72 5.88 0.43
CA HIS A 185 -18.23 4.51 0.53
C HIS A 185 -19.23 4.16 -0.59
N ARG A 186 -20.16 5.07 -0.92
CA ARG A 186 -21.07 4.89 -2.05
C ARG A 186 -20.34 4.87 -3.39
N ASP A 187 -19.27 5.66 -3.53
CA ASP A 187 -18.48 5.68 -4.74
C ASP A 187 -17.70 4.37 -4.94
N HIS A 188 -17.19 3.76 -3.85
CA HIS A 188 -16.59 2.43 -3.89
C HIS A 188 -17.57 1.37 -4.43
N PHE A 189 -18.80 1.35 -3.92
CA PHE A 189 -19.84 0.48 -4.48
C PHE A 189 -20.02 0.69 -5.97
N GLY A 190 -20.16 1.95 -6.37
CA GLY A 190 -20.38 2.31 -7.78
C GLY A 190 -19.20 1.92 -8.68
N ILE A 191 -17.96 2.03 -8.18
CA ILE A 191 -16.74 1.59 -8.89
C ILE A 191 -16.76 0.07 -9.09
N ILE A 192 -17.04 -0.70 -8.03
CA ILE A 192 -17.12 -2.17 -8.09
C ILE A 192 -18.21 -2.62 -9.06
N ASP A 193 -19.41 -2.05 -8.95
CA ASP A 193 -20.53 -2.36 -9.83
C ASP A 193 -20.20 -2.03 -11.31
N ALA A 194 -19.55 -0.90 -11.57
CA ALA A 194 -19.11 -0.54 -12.92
C ALA A 194 -18.01 -1.48 -13.45
N ILE A 195 -17.06 -1.91 -12.61
CA ILE A 195 -16.07 -2.93 -12.96
C ILE A 195 -16.77 -4.25 -13.32
N LYS A 196 -17.71 -4.71 -12.48
CA LYS A 196 -18.49 -5.93 -12.71
C LYS A 196 -19.26 -5.89 -14.05
N ARG A 197 -19.84 -4.74 -14.38
CA ARG A 197 -20.57 -4.53 -15.65
C ARG A 197 -19.66 -4.20 -16.83
N ARG A 198 -18.35 -4.14 -16.66
CA ARG A 198 -17.40 -3.74 -17.71
C ARG A 198 -17.65 -2.33 -18.27
N ASP A 199 -18.23 -1.44 -17.47
CA ASP A 199 -18.59 -0.09 -17.88
C ASP A 199 -17.46 0.91 -17.60
N VAL A 200 -16.51 1.01 -18.53
CA VAL A 200 -15.35 1.91 -18.45
C VAL A 200 -15.74 3.38 -18.30
N LYS A 201 -16.88 3.80 -18.92
CA LYS A 201 -17.33 5.20 -18.82
C LYS A 201 -17.88 5.50 -17.42
N ALA A 202 -18.67 4.58 -16.87
CA ALA A 202 -19.21 4.71 -15.53
C ALA A 202 -18.09 4.72 -14.48
N VAL A 203 -17.15 3.77 -14.56
CA VAL A 203 -16.04 3.68 -13.58
C VAL A 203 -15.19 4.95 -13.57
N ARG A 204 -14.89 5.52 -14.75
CA ARG A 204 -14.15 6.79 -14.85
C ARG A 204 -14.92 7.95 -14.23
N LYS A 205 -16.23 8.06 -14.50
CA LYS A 205 -17.09 9.13 -13.97
C LYS A 205 -17.19 9.07 -12.45
N ILE A 206 -17.39 7.86 -11.90
CA ILE A 206 -17.51 7.67 -10.45
C ILE A 206 -16.15 7.89 -9.77
N GLY A 207 -15.07 7.35 -10.34
CA GLY A 207 -13.71 7.56 -9.83
C GLY A 207 -13.31 9.04 -9.76
N LYS A 208 -13.66 9.85 -10.76
CA LYS A 208 -13.45 11.31 -10.67
C LYS A 208 -14.17 11.93 -9.49
N ARG A 209 -15.45 11.58 -9.29
CA ARG A 209 -16.22 12.10 -8.15
C ARG A 209 -15.63 11.67 -6.82
N HIS A 210 -15.13 10.46 -6.71
CA HIS A 210 -14.42 9.94 -5.55
C HIS A 210 -13.21 10.82 -5.21
N PHE A 211 -12.35 11.13 -6.19
CA PHE A 211 -11.20 12.01 -6.00
C PHE A 211 -11.56 13.48 -5.75
N ASP A 212 -12.69 13.96 -6.26
CA ASP A 212 -13.19 15.31 -5.94
C ASP A 212 -13.54 15.41 -4.44
N VAL A 213 -14.09 14.36 -3.84
CA VAL A 213 -14.36 14.29 -2.39
C VAL A 213 -13.07 14.25 -1.58
N ASP A 214 -12.10 13.42 -1.98
CA ASP A 214 -10.77 13.36 -1.35
C ASP A 214 -10.08 14.73 -1.37
N ARG A 215 -10.12 15.41 -2.51
CA ARG A 215 -9.55 16.76 -2.69
C ARG A 215 -10.22 17.78 -1.77
N TYR A 216 -11.55 17.75 -1.67
CA TYR A 216 -12.31 18.61 -0.77
C TYR A 216 -11.88 18.40 0.69
N MET A 217 -11.78 17.16 1.14
CA MET A 217 -11.37 16.85 2.50
C MET A 217 -9.95 17.34 2.79
N LEU A 218 -9.01 17.07 1.89
CA LEU A 218 -7.61 17.48 2.04
C LEU A 218 -7.46 19.00 2.09
N MET A 219 -8.14 19.74 1.22
CA MET A 219 -8.15 21.22 1.24
C MET A 219 -8.73 21.76 2.53
N SER A 220 -9.82 21.16 3.03
CA SER A 220 -10.46 21.55 4.29
C SER A 220 -9.55 21.31 5.50
N MET A 221 -8.82 20.20 5.53
CA MET A 221 -7.82 19.92 6.58
C MET A 221 -6.69 20.96 6.57
N ASN A 222 -6.13 21.27 5.41
CA ASN A 222 -5.06 22.28 5.29
C ASN A 222 -5.53 23.65 5.82
N GLN A 223 -6.76 24.06 5.51
CA GLN A 223 -7.35 25.32 6.05
C GLN A 223 -7.55 25.29 7.57
N MET A 224 -7.90 24.13 8.15
CA MET A 224 -8.02 23.99 9.62
C MET A 224 -6.65 24.11 10.30
N GLU A 225 -5.62 23.48 9.75
CA GLU A 225 -4.24 23.56 10.25
C GLU A 225 -3.68 25.00 10.18
N GLU A 226 -3.98 25.73 9.10
CA GLU A 226 -3.57 27.14 8.97
C GLU A 226 -4.22 28.05 10.01
N LYS A 227 -5.48 27.82 10.34
CA LYS A 227 -6.22 28.60 11.34
C LYS A 227 -5.82 28.29 12.78
N ALA A 228 -5.23 27.11 13.02
CA ALA A 228 -4.79 26.68 14.34
C ALA A 228 -3.38 27.18 14.72
N ARG A 229 -2.68 27.82 13.78
CA ARG A 229 -1.34 28.47 13.96
C ARG A 229 -1.47 29.94 14.23
#